data_38623933042e1a9548669b07f9fe9c3e
#
_entry.id   38623933042e1a9548669b07f9fe9c3e
#
_cell.length_a   1.000
_cell.length_b   1.000
_cell.length_c   1.000
_cell.angle_alpha   90.00
_cell.angle_beta   90.00
_cell.angle_gamma   90.00
#
_symmetry.space_group_name_H-M   'P 1'
#
loop_
_entity.id
_entity.type
_entity.pdbx_description
1 polymer ?
#
loop_
_entity_poly.entity_id
_entity_poly.type
_entity_poly.pdbx_seq_one_letter_code
_entity_poly.pdbx_strand_id
1 'polypeptide(L)'
;LIPATLICVAVLALTNGFSYMDLFINHYGVSLAGFVGKYFLVFVTNALFGKVMEETLLASVFSKMIGKLFGDKNAVFGAMLATAILSYGGVSVFVIVFTVYPIFLATFRKADLPGKYIPACIMSSSCTFALSLLPGGAQLNNIIPVQYLGTTPAAAAGIGLLCSAAAMAFIFVYFSWEFKKARQRGEHFEINPSIKERITKFEMDAGIPGPLSVLPLVMIILLINIAQLDLSYAVLAGTGVALFIGWKNIPDKLRIINESAKLVGPAVITTAVSVGFGGAVLACNGAETVLEAISALPVPPNLSFSIAASFAGAMTGNGGGGMDVAMNLLSGQYLAAGLEPELIHRLGAVATAGFSCLPHNGMQITIMDTC
;
A
#
# COMPACT_ATOMS: atom_id res chain seq x y z
N LEU A 1 -13.52 -3.48 11.40
CA LEU A 1 -12.23 -3.51 12.12
C LEU A 1 -12.37 -2.94 13.54
N ILE A 2 -12.88 -1.71 13.73
CA ILE A 2 -12.99 -1.07 15.06
C ILE A 2 -13.67 -1.97 16.11
N PRO A 3 -14.89 -2.51 15.89
CA PRO A 3 -15.50 -3.37 16.90
C PRO A 3 -14.68 -4.61 17.22
N ALA A 4 -14.03 -5.19 16.21
CA ALA A 4 -13.21 -6.39 16.41
C ALA A 4 -12.00 -6.09 17.30
N THR A 5 -11.27 -4.99 17.06
CA THR A 5 -10.12 -4.63 17.91
C THR A 5 -10.54 -4.28 19.34
N LEU A 6 -11.69 -3.63 19.56
CA LEU A 6 -12.21 -3.34 20.89
C LEU A 6 -12.54 -4.64 21.66
N ILE A 7 -13.16 -5.63 20.99
CA ILE A 7 -13.41 -6.94 21.58
C ILE A 7 -12.09 -7.64 21.92
N CYS A 8 -11.12 -7.62 21.00
CA CYS A 8 -9.81 -8.21 21.25
C CYS A 8 -9.07 -7.53 22.40
N VAL A 9 -9.14 -6.21 22.55
CA VAL A 9 -8.58 -5.49 23.71
C VAL A 9 -9.26 -5.93 25.01
N ALA A 10 -10.58 -6.15 24.99
CA ALA A 10 -11.29 -6.66 26.18
C ALA A 10 -10.82 -8.08 26.55
N VAL A 11 -10.64 -8.96 25.57
CA VAL A 11 -10.09 -10.31 25.79
C VAL A 11 -8.66 -10.24 26.34
N LEU A 12 -7.81 -9.40 25.76
CA LEU A 12 -6.43 -9.18 26.25
C LEU A 12 -6.42 -8.68 27.67
N ALA A 13 -7.27 -7.71 28.03
CA ALA A 13 -7.37 -7.20 29.39
C ALA A 13 -7.74 -8.32 30.40
N LEU A 14 -8.77 -9.10 30.07
CA LEU A 14 -9.24 -10.21 30.91
C LEU A 14 -8.18 -11.31 31.09
N THR A 15 -7.46 -11.66 30.02
CA THR A 15 -6.48 -12.76 30.06
C THR A 15 -5.15 -12.38 30.68
N ASN A 16 -4.80 -11.07 30.69
CA ASN A 16 -3.52 -10.58 31.24
C ASN A 16 -3.66 -9.79 32.54
N GLY A 17 -4.87 -9.73 33.13
CA GLY A 17 -5.10 -9.06 34.41
C GLY A 17 -5.08 -7.54 34.35
N PHE A 18 -5.23 -6.92 33.19
CA PHE A 18 -5.37 -5.48 33.03
C PHE A 18 -6.81 -5.01 33.28
N SER A 19 -6.97 -3.78 33.78
CA SER A 19 -8.23 -3.08 33.61
C SER A 19 -8.46 -2.80 32.12
N TYR A 20 -9.68 -3.05 31.61
CA TYR A 20 -10.03 -2.72 30.23
C TYR A 20 -9.73 -1.26 29.88
N MET A 21 -10.11 -0.34 30.78
CA MET A 21 -9.91 1.10 30.56
C MET A 21 -8.42 1.48 30.57
N ASP A 22 -7.61 0.83 31.37
CA ASP A 22 -6.17 1.07 31.38
C ASP A 22 -5.54 0.62 30.05
N LEU A 23 -5.77 -0.63 29.65
CA LEU A 23 -5.27 -1.16 28.38
C LEU A 23 -5.77 -0.36 27.17
N PHE A 24 -7.05 0.07 27.22
CA PHE A 24 -7.67 0.84 26.14
C PHE A 24 -7.13 2.27 26.04
N ILE A 25 -7.01 2.99 27.16
CA ILE A 25 -6.60 4.40 27.14
C ILE A 25 -5.07 4.52 27.03
N ASN A 26 -4.34 3.85 27.91
CA ASN A 26 -2.91 4.08 28.10
C ASN A 26 -2.02 3.30 27.13
N HIS A 27 -2.55 2.27 26.46
CA HIS A 27 -1.79 1.48 25.49
C HIS A 27 -2.38 1.55 24.08
N TYR A 28 -3.63 1.11 23.89
CA TYR A 28 -4.29 1.18 22.61
C TYR A 28 -4.46 2.64 22.11
N GLY A 29 -5.03 3.51 22.94
CA GLY A 29 -5.32 4.90 22.61
C GLY A 29 -4.06 5.72 22.36
N VAL A 30 -3.03 5.55 23.21
CA VAL A 30 -1.74 6.24 23.07
C VAL A 30 -1.05 5.84 21.76
N SER A 31 -1.00 4.55 21.45
CA SER A 31 -0.37 4.06 20.21
C SER A 31 -1.14 4.52 18.96
N LEU A 32 -2.47 4.46 19.01
CA LEU A 32 -3.34 4.98 17.95
C LEU A 32 -3.11 6.48 17.71
N ALA A 33 -3.16 7.29 18.76
CA ALA A 33 -2.99 8.74 18.67
C ALA A 33 -1.59 9.12 18.21
N GLY A 34 -0.57 8.43 18.70
CA GLY A 34 0.82 8.61 18.30
C GLY A 34 1.01 8.36 16.80
N PHE A 35 0.45 7.27 16.27
CA PHE A 35 0.49 6.98 14.85
C PHE A 35 -0.21 8.06 14.01
N VAL A 36 -1.41 8.47 14.42
CA VAL A 36 -2.15 9.54 13.72
C VAL A 36 -1.34 10.83 13.71
N GLY A 37 -0.82 11.27 14.87
CA GLY A 37 -0.05 12.50 14.97
C GLY A 37 1.19 12.50 14.09
N LYS A 38 1.87 11.35 13.99
CA LYS A 38 3.10 11.17 13.22
C LYS A 38 2.88 11.14 11.71
N TYR A 39 1.81 10.51 11.24
CA TYR A 39 1.60 10.23 9.81
C TYR A 39 0.39 10.91 9.17
N PHE A 40 -0.38 11.70 9.91
CA PHE A 40 -1.59 12.36 9.42
C PHE A 40 -1.33 13.17 8.14
N LEU A 41 -0.26 13.99 8.13
CA LEU A 41 0.09 14.81 6.98
C LEU A 41 0.42 13.98 5.74
N VAL A 42 1.08 12.84 5.92
CA VAL A 42 1.37 11.90 4.83
C VAL A 42 0.08 11.37 4.21
N PHE A 43 -0.90 10.99 5.03
CA PHE A 43 -2.19 10.53 4.52
C PHE A 43 -2.96 11.62 3.79
N VAL A 44 -2.96 12.85 4.32
CA VAL A 44 -3.62 14.00 3.69
C VAL A 44 -3.02 14.31 2.32
N THR A 45 -1.70 14.43 2.25
CA THR A 45 -1.00 14.76 1.00
C THR A 45 -1.15 13.66 -0.05
N ASN A 46 -1.07 12.39 0.35
CA ASN A 46 -1.28 11.26 -0.55
C ASN A 46 -2.72 11.16 -1.07
N ALA A 47 -3.71 11.40 -0.22
CA ALA A 47 -5.12 11.42 -0.64
C ALA A 47 -5.39 12.56 -1.62
N LEU A 48 -4.82 13.75 -1.36
CA LEU A 48 -4.92 14.90 -2.26
C LEU A 48 -4.26 14.61 -3.60
N PHE A 49 -3.04 14.09 -3.60
CA PHE A 49 -2.33 13.72 -4.82
C PHE A 49 -3.10 12.71 -5.66
N GLY A 50 -3.58 11.64 -5.03
CA GLY A 50 -4.36 10.63 -5.72
C GLY A 50 -5.64 11.19 -6.34
N LYS A 51 -6.37 12.03 -5.59
CA LYS A 51 -7.59 12.66 -6.10
C LYS A 51 -7.31 13.64 -7.24
N VAL A 52 -6.22 14.40 -7.17
CA VAL A 52 -5.77 15.25 -8.26
C VAL A 52 -5.42 14.43 -9.50
N MET A 53 -4.67 13.34 -9.36
CA MET A 53 -4.32 12.44 -10.47
C MET A 53 -5.57 11.84 -11.14
N GLU A 54 -6.62 11.56 -10.36
CA GLU A 54 -7.92 11.08 -10.86
C GLU A 54 -8.69 12.18 -11.60
N GLU A 55 -8.92 13.33 -10.97
CA GLU A 55 -9.76 14.41 -11.52
C GLU A 55 -9.11 15.11 -12.73
N THR A 56 -7.79 15.18 -12.78
CA THR A 56 -7.03 15.65 -13.94
C THR A 56 -7.00 14.65 -15.09
N LEU A 57 -7.49 13.42 -14.88
CA LEU A 57 -7.40 12.27 -15.80
C LEU A 57 -5.95 11.83 -16.07
N LEU A 58 -4.94 12.35 -15.35
CA LEU A 58 -3.54 11.99 -15.55
C LEU A 58 -3.30 10.50 -15.29
N ALA A 59 -3.93 9.93 -14.28
CA ALA A 59 -3.82 8.50 -14.00
C ALA A 59 -4.39 7.64 -15.14
N SER A 60 -5.51 8.06 -15.76
CA SER A 60 -6.09 7.39 -16.92
C SER A 60 -5.20 7.51 -18.16
N VAL A 61 -4.67 8.71 -18.43
CA VAL A 61 -3.74 8.96 -19.55
C VAL A 61 -2.47 8.11 -19.39
N PHE A 62 -1.90 8.08 -18.18
CA PHE A 62 -0.74 7.26 -17.84
C PHE A 62 -1.02 5.77 -18.09
N SER A 63 -2.13 5.26 -17.60
CA SER A 63 -2.49 3.86 -17.73
C SER A 63 -2.75 3.47 -19.19
N LYS A 64 -3.41 4.35 -19.98
CA LYS A 64 -3.58 4.15 -21.41
C LYS A 64 -2.23 4.11 -22.16
N MET A 65 -1.30 4.99 -21.79
CA MET A 65 0.05 5.02 -22.37
C MET A 65 0.79 3.71 -22.11
N ILE A 66 0.81 3.25 -20.87
CA ILE A 66 1.45 1.96 -20.50
C ILE A 66 0.75 0.80 -21.22
N GLY A 67 -0.58 0.75 -21.22
CA GLY A 67 -1.35 -0.30 -21.91
C GLY A 67 -1.02 -0.41 -23.42
N LYS A 68 -0.80 0.71 -24.10
CA LYS A 68 -0.36 0.72 -25.51
C LYS A 68 1.00 0.09 -25.74
N LEU A 69 1.94 0.23 -24.78
CA LEU A 69 3.28 -0.36 -24.88
C LEU A 69 3.24 -1.89 -24.83
N PHE A 70 2.29 -2.49 -24.11
CA PHE A 70 2.14 -3.93 -23.98
C PHE A 70 1.32 -4.59 -25.10
N GLY A 71 0.59 -3.80 -25.88
CA GLY A 71 -0.33 -4.29 -26.91
C GLY A 71 -1.54 -5.05 -26.34
N ASP A 72 -2.48 -5.37 -27.23
CA ASP A 72 -3.79 -5.92 -26.82
C ASP A 72 -3.71 -7.28 -26.12
N LYS A 73 -2.76 -8.12 -26.49
CA LYS A 73 -2.61 -9.47 -25.93
C LYS A 73 -2.17 -9.44 -24.44
N ASN A 74 -1.41 -8.43 -24.05
CA ASN A 74 -0.84 -8.28 -22.73
C ASN A 74 -1.40 -7.05 -21.98
N ALA A 75 -2.53 -6.50 -22.44
CA ALA A 75 -3.11 -5.26 -21.89
C ALA A 75 -3.40 -5.35 -20.38
N VAL A 76 -3.79 -6.53 -19.88
CA VAL A 76 -3.99 -6.74 -18.44
C VAL A 76 -2.69 -6.58 -17.66
N PHE A 77 -1.58 -7.14 -18.14
CA PHE A 77 -0.26 -6.97 -17.51
C PHE A 77 0.23 -5.53 -17.61
N GLY A 78 -0.07 -4.83 -18.73
CA GLY A 78 0.15 -3.40 -18.84
C GLY A 78 -0.62 -2.59 -17.79
N ALA A 79 -1.90 -2.91 -17.54
CA ALA A 79 -2.70 -2.30 -16.49
C ALA A 79 -2.13 -2.60 -15.08
N MET A 80 -1.68 -3.83 -14.83
CA MET A 80 -1.01 -4.20 -13.59
C MET A 80 0.27 -3.41 -13.37
N LEU A 81 1.11 -3.26 -14.40
CA LEU A 81 2.34 -2.47 -14.29
C LEU A 81 2.04 -0.98 -14.07
N ALA A 82 1.06 -0.43 -14.78
CA ALA A 82 0.62 0.94 -14.56
C ALA A 82 0.16 1.18 -13.11
N THR A 83 -0.62 0.25 -12.57
CA THR A 83 -1.07 0.25 -11.17
C THR A 83 0.12 0.21 -10.21
N ALA A 84 1.11 -0.64 -10.47
CA ALA A 84 2.32 -0.73 -9.68
C ALA A 84 3.13 0.57 -9.68
N ILE A 85 3.27 1.21 -10.84
CA ILE A 85 4.00 2.49 -10.96
C ILE A 85 3.25 3.62 -10.23
N LEU A 86 1.93 3.68 -10.32
CA LEU A 86 1.11 4.63 -9.55
C LEU A 86 1.30 4.43 -8.05
N SER A 87 1.25 3.18 -7.59
CA SER A 87 1.50 2.84 -6.18
C SER A 87 2.91 3.25 -5.75
N TYR A 88 3.92 2.88 -6.52
CA TYR A 88 5.32 3.25 -6.25
C TYR A 88 5.54 4.76 -6.18
N GLY A 89 4.87 5.51 -7.04
CA GLY A 89 4.90 6.98 -7.08
C GLY A 89 4.16 7.68 -5.94
N GLY A 90 3.59 6.93 -4.97
CA GLY A 90 2.97 7.49 -3.77
C GLY A 90 1.45 7.67 -3.86
N VAL A 91 0.80 7.25 -4.94
CA VAL A 91 -0.68 7.26 -4.97
C VAL A 91 -1.20 6.25 -3.94
N SER A 92 -2.05 6.72 -3.04
CA SER A 92 -2.68 5.85 -2.04
C SER A 92 -3.46 4.71 -2.69
N VAL A 93 -3.32 3.50 -2.19
CA VAL A 93 -4.03 2.32 -2.69
C VAL A 93 -5.55 2.50 -2.64
N PHE A 94 -6.07 3.22 -1.64
CA PHE A 94 -7.49 3.56 -1.55
C PHE A 94 -7.97 4.42 -2.73
N VAL A 95 -7.10 5.24 -3.32
CA VAL A 95 -7.42 6.02 -4.53
C VAL A 95 -7.16 5.22 -5.78
N ILE A 96 -6.06 4.45 -5.78
CA ILE A 96 -5.69 3.60 -6.93
C ILE A 96 -6.85 2.72 -7.34
N VAL A 97 -7.53 2.06 -6.41
CA VAL A 97 -8.60 1.12 -6.74
C VAL A 97 -9.72 1.78 -7.56
N PHE A 98 -10.14 2.98 -7.18
CA PHE A 98 -11.17 3.71 -7.93
C PHE A 98 -10.69 4.16 -9.32
N THR A 99 -9.42 4.54 -9.41
CA THR A 99 -8.82 5.04 -10.67
C THR A 99 -8.55 3.91 -11.65
N VAL A 100 -8.03 2.77 -11.19
CA VAL A 100 -7.61 1.68 -12.08
C VAL A 100 -8.72 0.67 -12.37
N TYR A 101 -9.74 0.57 -11.53
CA TYR A 101 -10.82 -0.39 -11.74
C TYR A 101 -11.49 -0.26 -13.12
N PRO A 102 -11.85 0.95 -13.62
CA PRO A 102 -12.37 1.09 -14.99
C PRO A 102 -11.38 0.63 -16.07
N ILE A 103 -10.07 0.78 -15.81
CA ILE A 103 -9.01 0.33 -16.72
C ILE A 103 -9.00 -1.19 -16.80
N PHE A 104 -9.06 -1.85 -15.63
CA PHE A 104 -9.15 -3.31 -15.59
C PHE A 104 -10.43 -3.82 -16.24
N LEU A 105 -11.57 -3.18 -16.01
CA LEU A 105 -12.81 -3.53 -16.68
C LEU A 105 -12.67 -3.48 -18.21
N ALA A 106 -12.07 -2.40 -18.74
CA ALA A 106 -11.87 -2.24 -20.18
C ALA A 106 -10.89 -3.28 -20.74
N THR A 107 -9.79 -3.55 -20.04
CA THR A 107 -8.77 -4.53 -20.49
C THR A 107 -9.27 -5.97 -20.36
N PHE A 108 -9.99 -6.30 -19.29
CA PHE A 108 -10.59 -7.64 -19.09
C PHE A 108 -11.67 -7.93 -20.11
N ARG A 109 -12.54 -6.93 -20.41
CA ARG A 109 -13.52 -7.04 -21.49
C ARG A 109 -12.84 -7.32 -22.84
N LYS A 110 -11.76 -6.58 -23.16
CA LYS A 110 -11.03 -6.74 -24.42
C LYS A 110 -10.32 -8.10 -24.53
N ALA A 111 -9.83 -8.61 -23.40
CA ALA A 111 -9.15 -9.91 -23.30
C ALA A 111 -10.12 -11.08 -23.12
N ASP A 112 -11.42 -10.82 -22.97
CA ASP A 112 -12.48 -11.79 -22.65
C ASP A 112 -12.11 -12.67 -21.45
N LEU A 113 -11.76 -12.02 -20.32
CA LEU A 113 -11.39 -12.64 -19.07
C LEU A 113 -12.44 -12.37 -17.98
N PRO A 114 -12.78 -13.33 -17.12
CA PRO A 114 -13.79 -13.13 -16.09
C PRO A 114 -13.37 -12.06 -15.07
N GLY A 115 -14.30 -11.13 -14.78
CA GLY A 115 -14.07 -9.97 -13.90
C GLY A 115 -13.66 -10.32 -12.47
N LYS A 116 -13.94 -11.53 -11.99
CA LYS A 116 -13.56 -12.00 -10.64
C LYS A 116 -12.06 -11.94 -10.31
N TYR A 117 -11.20 -11.87 -11.32
CA TYR A 117 -9.75 -11.73 -11.13
C TYR A 117 -9.28 -10.27 -10.96
N ILE A 118 -10.15 -9.28 -11.25
CA ILE A 118 -9.78 -7.86 -11.18
C ILE A 118 -9.29 -7.46 -9.79
N PRO A 119 -10.01 -7.78 -8.69
CA PRO A 119 -9.53 -7.44 -7.34
C PRO A 119 -8.14 -7.99 -7.05
N ALA A 120 -7.89 -9.25 -7.43
CA ALA A 120 -6.60 -9.89 -7.22
C ALA A 120 -5.48 -9.25 -8.05
N CYS A 121 -5.76 -8.83 -9.29
CA CYS A 121 -4.80 -8.11 -10.13
C CYS A 121 -4.46 -6.73 -9.54
N ILE A 122 -5.46 -5.98 -9.06
CA ILE A 122 -5.25 -4.68 -8.42
C ILE A 122 -4.42 -4.87 -7.14
N MET A 123 -4.82 -5.81 -6.27
CA MET A 123 -4.12 -6.08 -5.01
C MET A 123 -2.66 -6.47 -5.24
N SER A 124 -2.41 -7.44 -6.13
CA SER A 124 -1.06 -7.94 -6.38
C SER A 124 -0.15 -6.91 -7.04
N SER A 125 -0.67 -6.00 -7.86
CA SER A 125 0.12 -4.97 -8.51
C SER A 125 0.37 -3.74 -7.61
N SER A 126 -0.59 -3.35 -6.77
CA SER A 126 -0.47 -2.16 -5.92
C SER A 126 0.10 -2.44 -4.54
N CYS A 127 -0.17 -3.60 -3.94
CA CYS A 127 0.07 -3.87 -2.52
C CYS A 127 1.23 -4.82 -2.24
N THR A 128 1.93 -5.33 -3.25
CA THR A 128 3.06 -6.26 -3.08
C THR A 128 4.39 -5.58 -3.37
N PHE A 129 5.00 -5.90 -4.52
CA PHE A 129 6.33 -5.40 -4.86
C PHE A 129 6.40 -3.87 -4.94
N ALA A 130 5.37 -3.20 -5.46
CA ALA A 130 5.36 -1.76 -5.61
C ALA A 130 5.19 -1.00 -4.28
N LEU A 131 4.43 -1.56 -3.33
CA LEU A 131 4.18 -0.94 -2.03
C LEU A 131 5.35 -1.08 -1.07
N SER A 132 6.02 -2.24 -1.05
CA SER A 132 6.90 -2.62 0.04
C SER A 132 8.29 -3.08 -0.39
N LEU A 133 8.39 -3.85 -1.49
CA LEU A 133 9.63 -4.49 -1.87
C LEU A 133 10.56 -3.55 -2.65
N LEU A 134 10.00 -2.72 -3.57
CA LEU A 134 10.79 -1.78 -4.36
C LEU A 134 11.40 -0.69 -3.47
N PRO A 135 12.72 -0.50 -3.53
CA PRO A 135 13.39 0.56 -2.79
C PRO A 135 13.07 1.94 -3.38
N GLY A 136 13.08 2.96 -2.54
CA GLY A 136 12.90 4.35 -2.96
C GLY A 136 11.46 4.79 -3.22
N GLY A 137 10.48 3.92 -2.99
CA GLY A 137 9.07 4.25 -3.16
C GLY A 137 8.53 5.18 -2.08
N ALA A 138 7.55 6.01 -2.45
CA ALA A 138 6.89 6.98 -1.58
C ALA A 138 5.81 6.35 -0.67
N GLN A 139 6.01 5.13 -0.23
CA GLN A 139 5.06 4.37 0.58
C GLN A 139 5.55 4.21 2.02
N LEU A 140 4.61 4.11 2.97
CA LEU A 140 4.90 4.05 4.40
C LEU A 140 5.90 2.94 4.77
N ASN A 141 5.84 1.80 4.10
CA ASN A 141 6.75 0.69 4.36
C ASN A 141 8.23 1.01 4.08
N ASN A 142 8.50 1.98 3.20
CA ASN A 142 9.85 2.50 2.95
C ASN A 142 10.18 3.77 3.78
N ILE A 143 9.19 4.45 4.34
CA ILE A 143 9.38 5.71 5.06
C ILE A 143 9.46 5.51 6.56
N ILE A 144 8.67 4.60 7.13
CA ILE A 144 8.64 4.33 8.57
C ILE A 144 10.02 3.94 9.11
N PRO A 145 10.76 2.99 8.51
CA PRO A 145 12.06 2.58 9.04
C PRO A 145 13.11 3.70 9.07
N VAL A 146 13.01 4.68 8.16
CA VAL A 146 13.94 5.82 8.11
C VAL A 146 14.04 6.54 9.46
N GLN A 147 12.91 6.70 10.15
CA GLN A 147 12.84 7.40 11.42
C GLN A 147 13.47 6.62 12.59
N TYR A 148 13.45 5.28 12.52
CA TYR A 148 14.00 4.41 13.57
C TYR A 148 15.48 4.08 13.35
N LEU A 149 15.89 3.98 12.08
CA LEU A 149 17.20 3.45 11.69
C LEU A 149 18.15 4.51 11.11
N GLY A 150 17.66 5.73 10.82
CA GLY A 150 18.45 6.77 10.15
C GLY A 150 18.83 6.42 8.70
N THR A 151 18.15 5.47 8.09
CA THR A 151 18.38 5.00 6.72
C THR A 151 17.68 5.90 5.68
N THR A 152 17.75 5.52 4.42
CA THR A 152 17.00 6.17 3.34
C THR A 152 15.91 5.24 2.79
N PRO A 153 14.88 5.75 2.10
CA PRO A 153 13.87 4.90 1.46
C PRO A 153 14.46 3.89 0.48
N ALA A 154 15.67 4.15 -0.02
CA ALA A 154 16.39 3.27 -0.93
C ALA A 154 17.29 2.23 -0.22
N ALA A 155 17.21 2.10 1.11
CA ALA A 155 18.01 1.18 1.90
C ALA A 155 18.06 -0.24 1.30
N ALA A 156 19.24 -0.87 1.29
CA ALA A 156 19.51 -2.19 0.74
C ALA A 156 18.86 -2.41 -0.65
N ALA A 157 19.05 -1.46 -1.57
CA ALA A 157 18.40 -1.43 -2.88
C ALA A 157 18.54 -2.73 -3.68
N GLY A 158 19.70 -3.37 -3.65
CA GLY A 158 19.98 -4.62 -4.38
C GLY A 158 19.03 -5.75 -3.97
N ILE A 159 18.82 -5.92 -2.66
CA ILE A 159 17.91 -6.94 -2.12
C ILE A 159 16.47 -6.60 -2.49
N GLY A 160 16.07 -5.33 -2.33
CA GLY A 160 14.73 -4.88 -2.68
C GLY A 160 14.39 -5.08 -4.16
N LEU A 161 15.32 -4.77 -5.06
CA LEU A 161 15.16 -5.00 -6.51
C LEU A 161 15.03 -6.47 -6.84
N LEU A 162 15.87 -7.33 -6.24
CA LEU A 162 15.82 -8.78 -6.46
C LEU A 162 14.48 -9.37 -5.99
N CYS A 163 14.07 -9.04 -4.78
CA CYS A 163 12.76 -9.47 -4.23
C CYS A 163 11.59 -8.98 -5.10
N SER A 164 11.65 -7.72 -5.55
CA SER A 164 10.63 -7.13 -6.42
C SER A 164 10.54 -7.83 -7.77
N ALA A 165 11.68 -8.09 -8.39
CA ALA A 165 11.75 -8.81 -9.67
C ALA A 165 11.19 -10.24 -9.53
N ALA A 166 11.56 -10.95 -8.46
CA ALA A 166 11.06 -12.29 -8.18
C ALA A 166 9.54 -12.29 -7.94
N ALA A 167 9.03 -11.35 -7.13
CA ALA A 167 7.59 -11.21 -6.86
C ALA A 167 6.81 -10.85 -8.13
N MET A 168 7.32 -9.91 -8.93
CA MET A 168 6.69 -9.51 -10.18
C MET A 168 6.65 -10.68 -11.18
N ALA A 169 7.75 -11.41 -11.32
CA ALA A 169 7.80 -12.58 -12.18
C ALA A 169 6.79 -13.65 -11.73
N PHE A 170 6.75 -13.94 -10.41
CA PHE A 170 5.80 -14.89 -9.85
C PHE A 170 4.35 -14.47 -10.14
N ILE A 171 4.00 -13.20 -9.89
CA ILE A 171 2.65 -12.65 -10.13
C ILE A 171 2.26 -12.81 -11.60
N PHE A 172 3.15 -12.45 -12.53
CA PHE A 172 2.86 -12.53 -13.96
C PHE A 172 2.72 -13.97 -14.45
N VAL A 173 3.56 -14.88 -13.97
CA VAL A 173 3.46 -16.31 -14.28
C VAL A 173 2.16 -16.90 -13.72
N TYR A 174 1.85 -16.60 -12.46
CA TYR A 174 0.63 -17.06 -11.79
C TYR A 174 -0.63 -16.60 -12.54
N PHE A 175 -0.77 -15.31 -12.86
CA PHE A 175 -1.93 -14.82 -13.59
C PHE A 175 -1.97 -15.32 -15.03
N SER A 176 -0.83 -15.49 -15.69
CA SER A 176 -0.80 -16.12 -17.02
C SER A 176 -1.38 -17.54 -16.98
N TRP A 177 -1.02 -18.30 -15.95
CA TRP A 177 -1.53 -19.64 -15.73
C TRP A 177 -3.03 -19.63 -15.39
N GLU A 178 -3.48 -18.78 -14.46
CA GLU A 178 -4.89 -18.67 -14.08
C GLU A 178 -5.76 -18.19 -15.25
N PHE A 179 -5.33 -17.23 -16.05
CA PHE A 179 -6.07 -16.78 -17.22
C PHE A 179 -6.20 -17.87 -18.29
N LYS A 180 -5.13 -18.65 -18.50
CA LYS A 180 -5.20 -19.83 -19.38
C LYS A 180 -6.21 -20.85 -18.86
N LYS A 181 -6.20 -21.12 -17.58
CA LYS A 181 -7.12 -22.06 -16.93
C LYS A 181 -8.57 -21.57 -16.97
N ALA A 182 -8.81 -20.27 -16.77
CA ALA A 182 -10.14 -19.67 -16.92
C ALA A 182 -10.71 -19.85 -18.31
N ARG A 183 -9.90 -19.57 -19.35
CA ARG A 183 -10.30 -19.83 -20.77
C ARG A 183 -10.61 -21.29 -21.05
N GLN A 184 -9.84 -22.21 -20.48
CA GLN A 184 -10.10 -23.66 -20.62
C GLN A 184 -11.42 -24.09 -19.95
N ARG A 185 -11.85 -23.36 -18.89
CA ARG A 185 -13.13 -23.57 -18.22
C ARG A 185 -14.31 -22.89 -18.92
N GLY A 186 -14.07 -22.16 -20.04
CA GLY A 186 -15.11 -21.42 -20.75
C GLY A 186 -15.63 -20.19 -19.98
N GLU A 187 -14.82 -19.63 -19.09
CA GLU A 187 -15.20 -18.44 -18.34
C GLU A 187 -14.97 -17.18 -19.20
N HIS A 188 -15.97 -16.30 -19.26
CA HIS A 188 -16.00 -15.10 -20.08
C HIS A 188 -16.21 -13.83 -19.26
N PHE A 189 -16.02 -12.67 -19.88
CA PHE A 189 -16.30 -11.37 -19.26
C PHE A 189 -17.80 -11.08 -19.25
N GLU A 190 -18.36 -10.86 -18.07
CA GLU A 190 -19.77 -10.48 -17.92
C GLU A 190 -19.93 -8.96 -17.84
N ILE A 191 -20.89 -8.41 -18.60
CA ILE A 191 -21.18 -6.98 -18.63
C ILE A 191 -22.52 -6.71 -17.98
N ASN A 192 -22.50 -5.81 -16.98
CA ASN A 192 -23.71 -5.23 -16.40
C ASN A 192 -23.76 -3.70 -16.67
N PRO A 193 -24.93 -3.02 -16.47
CA PRO A 193 -25.08 -1.58 -16.77
C PRO A 193 -24.09 -0.69 -16.01
N SER A 194 -23.78 -0.97 -14.75
CA SER A 194 -22.84 -0.19 -13.93
C SER A 194 -21.40 -0.28 -14.44
N ILE A 195 -21.00 -1.45 -14.92
CA ILE A 195 -19.68 -1.68 -15.54
C ILE A 195 -19.57 -0.86 -16.83
N LYS A 196 -20.63 -0.83 -17.65
CA LYS A 196 -20.64 -0.07 -18.91
C LYS A 196 -20.40 1.43 -18.67
N GLU A 197 -21.07 2.03 -17.68
CA GLU A 197 -20.89 3.44 -17.33
C GLU A 197 -19.45 3.76 -16.92
N ARG A 198 -18.85 2.93 -16.08
CA ARG A 198 -17.46 3.10 -15.62
C ARG A 198 -16.45 3.03 -16.77
N ILE A 199 -16.64 2.10 -17.71
CA ILE A 199 -15.78 1.98 -18.90
C ILE A 199 -15.90 3.24 -19.76
N THR A 200 -17.11 3.76 -19.97
CA THR A 200 -17.33 4.97 -20.80
C THR A 200 -16.61 6.18 -20.21
N LYS A 201 -16.66 6.37 -18.87
CA LYS A 201 -15.94 7.47 -18.19
C LYS A 201 -14.42 7.34 -18.38
N PHE A 202 -13.88 6.14 -18.34
CA PHE A 202 -12.45 5.91 -18.58
C PHE A 202 -12.02 6.21 -20.01
N GLU A 203 -12.86 5.96 -21.00
CA GLU A 203 -12.57 6.18 -22.42
C GLU A 203 -12.49 7.67 -22.80
N MET A 204 -12.91 8.60 -21.92
CA MET A 204 -12.83 10.05 -22.18
C MET A 204 -11.40 10.47 -22.50
N ASP A 205 -11.27 11.35 -23.47
CA ASP A 205 -9.98 11.94 -23.84
C ASP A 205 -9.67 13.15 -22.94
N ALA A 206 -8.51 13.13 -22.31
CA ALA A 206 -8.05 14.21 -21.45
C ALA A 206 -7.35 15.35 -22.23
N GLY A 207 -7.04 15.14 -23.52
CA GLY A 207 -6.25 16.08 -24.32
C GLY A 207 -4.81 16.29 -23.81
N ILE A 208 -4.31 15.37 -22.95
CA ILE A 208 -2.97 15.46 -22.34
C ILE A 208 -2.06 14.42 -23.00
N PRO A 209 -0.85 14.81 -23.46
CA PRO A 209 0.14 13.85 -23.96
C PRO A 209 0.56 12.84 -22.89
N GLY A 210 0.63 11.55 -23.27
CA GLY A 210 0.99 10.46 -22.36
C GLY A 210 2.23 10.72 -21.49
N PRO A 211 3.38 11.15 -22.04
CA PRO A 211 4.59 11.40 -21.25
C PRO A 211 4.42 12.45 -20.14
N LEU A 212 3.55 13.45 -20.33
CA LEU A 212 3.30 14.46 -19.29
C LEU A 212 2.64 13.88 -18.05
N SER A 213 1.88 12.80 -18.19
CA SER A 213 1.24 12.13 -17.03
C SER A 213 2.23 11.45 -16.09
N VAL A 214 3.47 11.23 -16.52
CA VAL A 214 4.54 10.63 -15.71
C VAL A 214 5.23 11.68 -14.82
N LEU A 215 5.26 12.95 -15.22
CA LEU A 215 6.03 14.00 -14.56
C LEU A 215 5.74 14.15 -13.05
N PRO A 216 4.47 14.14 -12.59
CA PRO A 216 4.20 14.23 -11.15
C PRO A 216 4.83 13.09 -10.35
N LEU A 217 4.79 11.86 -10.88
CA LEU A 217 5.36 10.67 -10.23
C LEU A 217 6.90 10.75 -10.19
N VAL A 218 7.51 11.10 -11.32
CA VAL A 218 8.97 11.29 -11.40
C VAL A 218 9.43 12.39 -10.46
N MET A 219 8.72 13.51 -10.37
CA MET A 219 9.02 14.59 -9.44
C MET A 219 9.06 14.09 -8.01
N ILE A 220 8.04 13.36 -7.55
CA ILE A 220 7.99 12.81 -6.19
C ILE A 220 9.20 11.90 -5.92
N ILE A 221 9.49 10.98 -6.82
CA ILE A 221 10.59 10.01 -6.68
C ILE A 221 11.94 10.74 -6.62
N LEU A 222 12.18 11.72 -7.47
CA LEU A 222 13.42 12.51 -7.47
C LEU A 222 13.56 13.32 -6.18
N LEU A 223 12.50 13.98 -5.72
CA LEU A 223 12.54 14.79 -4.50
C LEU A 223 12.81 13.93 -3.25
N ILE A 224 12.24 12.73 -3.16
CA ILE A 224 12.49 11.83 -2.04
C ILE A 224 13.89 11.25 -2.07
N ASN A 225 14.35 10.75 -3.22
CA ASN A 225 15.59 9.95 -3.28
C ASN A 225 16.84 10.77 -3.57
N ILE A 226 16.75 11.91 -4.28
CA ILE A 226 17.89 12.76 -4.61
C ILE A 226 17.95 13.99 -3.69
N ALA A 227 16.83 14.71 -3.57
CA ALA A 227 16.77 15.89 -2.71
C ALA A 227 16.53 15.55 -1.23
N GLN A 228 16.21 14.29 -0.91
CA GLN A 228 15.93 13.80 0.44
C GLN A 228 14.90 14.64 1.21
N LEU A 229 13.92 15.17 0.48
CA LEU A 229 12.82 15.91 1.08
C LEU A 229 11.87 14.96 1.82
N ASP A 230 11.26 15.48 2.88
CA ASP A 230 10.16 14.76 3.54
C ASP A 230 9.07 14.38 2.53
N LEU A 231 8.50 13.19 2.72
CA LEU A 231 7.48 12.62 1.84
C LEU A 231 6.33 13.59 1.58
N SER A 232 5.84 14.27 2.62
CA SER A 232 4.69 15.17 2.51
C SER A 232 4.97 16.34 1.57
N TYR A 233 6.16 16.93 1.63
CA TYR A 233 6.57 18.01 0.74
C TYR A 233 6.80 17.54 -0.69
N ALA A 234 7.42 16.37 -0.87
CA ALA A 234 7.63 15.79 -2.18
C ALA A 234 6.29 15.48 -2.88
N VAL A 235 5.32 14.92 -2.14
CA VAL A 235 3.98 14.62 -2.67
C VAL A 235 3.20 15.90 -2.98
N LEU A 236 3.31 16.94 -2.15
CA LEU A 236 2.70 18.25 -2.45
C LEU A 236 3.27 18.87 -3.72
N ALA A 237 4.59 18.78 -3.93
CA ALA A 237 5.22 19.26 -5.16
C ALA A 237 4.71 18.50 -6.38
N GLY A 238 4.63 17.16 -6.30
CA GLY A 238 4.03 16.33 -7.34
C GLY A 238 2.56 16.68 -7.61
N THR A 239 1.81 16.98 -6.55
CA THR A 239 0.42 17.46 -6.65
C THR A 239 0.33 18.78 -7.41
N GLY A 240 1.24 19.72 -7.12
CA GLY A 240 1.33 21.00 -7.83
C GLY A 240 1.59 20.81 -9.33
N VAL A 241 2.52 19.91 -9.69
CA VAL A 241 2.79 19.55 -11.10
C VAL A 241 1.56 18.91 -11.76
N ALA A 242 0.88 18.00 -11.09
CA ALA A 242 -0.33 17.36 -11.61
C ALA A 242 -1.47 18.37 -11.84
N LEU A 243 -1.66 19.29 -10.88
CA LEU A 243 -2.62 20.40 -11.02
C LEU A 243 -2.27 21.30 -12.18
N PHE A 244 -1.01 21.66 -12.37
CA PHE A 244 -0.57 22.53 -13.45
C PHE A 244 -0.84 21.90 -14.82
N ILE A 245 -0.51 20.63 -14.99
CA ILE A 245 -0.72 19.88 -16.24
C ILE A 245 -2.21 19.71 -16.54
N GLY A 246 -2.99 19.28 -15.55
CA GLY A 246 -4.39 18.92 -15.70
C GLY A 246 -5.39 20.02 -15.34
N TRP A 247 -4.93 21.26 -15.14
CA TRP A 247 -5.75 22.38 -14.66
C TRP A 247 -7.07 22.59 -15.42
N LYS A 248 -7.04 22.39 -16.73
CA LYS A 248 -8.20 22.57 -17.61
C LYS A 248 -9.26 21.48 -17.43
N ASN A 249 -8.87 20.31 -16.98
CA ASN A 249 -9.75 19.16 -16.79
C ASN A 249 -10.52 19.18 -15.47
N ILE A 250 -10.20 20.13 -14.59
CA ILE A 250 -10.80 20.25 -13.26
C ILE A 250 -11.91 21.31 -13.28
N PRO A 251 -13.18 20.91 -13.25
CA PRO A 251 -14.30 21.86 -13.26
C PRO A 251 -14.43 22.61 -11.91
N ASP A 252 -14.23 21.92 -10.79
CA ASP A 252 -14.34 22.47 -9.44
C ASP A 252 -13.15 22.08 -8.57
N LYS A 253 -12.30 23.06 -8.31
CA LYS A 253 -11.03 22.88 -7.56
C LYS A 253 -11.25 22.71 -6.06
N LEU A 254 -12.25 23.39 -5.48
CA LEU A 254 -12.56 23.26 -4.06
C LEU A 254 -13.17 21.89 -3.75
N ARG A 255 -13.91 21.34 -4.68
CA ARG A 255 -14.46 19.98 -4.57
C ARG A 255 -13.35 18.94 -4.41
N ILE A 256 -12.21 19.07 -5.10
CA ILE A 256 -11.10 18.13 -4.97
C ILE A 256 -10.60 18.07 -3.54
N ILE A 257 -10.42 19.21 -2.88
CA ILE A 257 -9.95 19.28 -1.49
C ILE A 257 -10.95 18.55 -0.56
N ASN A 258 -12.23 18.83 -0.73
CA ASN A 258 -13.29 18.22 0.09
C ASN A 258 -13.38 16.69 -0.14
N GLU A 259 -13.30 16.24 -1.38
CA GLU A 259 -13.34 14.80 -1.71
C GLU A 259 -12.06 14.09 -1.22
N SER A 260 -10.89 14.75 -1.32
CA SER A 260 -9.65 14.20 -0.75
C SER A 260 -9.74 14.02 0.76
N ALA A 261 -10.31 14.99 1.48
CA ALA A 261 -10.50 14.91 2.92
C ALA A 261 -11.37 13.71 3.34
N LYS A 262 -12.39 13.37 2.55
CA LYS A 262 -13.23 12.18 2.79
C LYS A 262 -12.44 10.86 2.67
N LEU A 263 -11.42 10.81 1.83
CA LEU A 263 -10.59 9.62 1.63
C LEU A 263 -9.54 9.43 2.76
N VAL A 264 -9.16 10.52 3.44
CA VAL A 264 -8.18 10.46 4.54
C VAL A 264 -8.71 9.67 5.72
N GLY A 265 -9.96 9.93 6.12
CA GLY A 265 -10.55 9.34 7.32
C GLY A 265 -10.48 7.80 7.36
N PRO A 266 -11.05 7.09 6.39
CA PRO A 266 -10.98 5.63 6.35
C PRO A 266 -9.54 5.09 6.34
N ALA A 267 -8.64 5.70 5.57
CA ALA A 267 -7.25 5.26 5.47
C ALA A 267 -6.49 5.41 6.79
N VAL A 268 -6.59 6.59 7.42
CA VAL A 268 -5.94 6.87 8.71
C VAL A 268 -6.52 5.99 9.80
N ILE A 269 -7.86 5.94 9.94
CA ILE A 269 -8.52 5.20 11.00
C ILE A 269 -8.21 3.70 10.91
N THR A 270 -8.27 3.11 9.72
CA THR A 270 -8.01 1.68 9.53
C THR A 270 -6.59 1.32 9.99
N THR A 271 -5.59 2.15 9.63
CA THR A 271 -4.20 1.92 10.02
C THR A 271 -3.98 2.20 11.49
N ALA A 272 -4.48 3.34 12.00
CA ALA A 272 -4.29 3.74 13.40
C ALA A 272 -4.93 2.76 14.39
N VAL A 273 -6.11 2.23 14.08
CA VAL A 273 -6.78 1.18 14.87
C VAL A 273 -5.94 -0.09 14.96
N SER A 274 -5.29 -0.47 13.86
CA SER A 274 -4.38 -1.62 13.83
C SER A 274 -3.13 -1.38 14.68
N VAL A 275 -2.54 -0.19 14.61
CA VAL A 275 -1.39 0.21 15.45
C VAL A 275 -1.79 0.28 16.92
N GLY A 276 -2.97 0.83 17.21
CA GLY A 276 -3.52 0.85 18.57
C GLY A 276 -3.65 -0.56 19.15
N PHE A 277 -4.19 -1.50 18.36
CA PHE A 277 -4.27 -2.91 18.77
C PHE A 277 -2.87 -3.50 19.02
N GLY A 278 -1.92 -3.23 18.14
CA GLY A 278 -0.52 -3.58 18.35
C GLY A 278 -0.01 -3.07 19.70
N GLY A 279 -0.24 -1.80 20.05
CA GLY A 279 0.14 -1.21 21.34
C GLY A 279 -0.47 -1.93 22.56
N ALA A 280 -1.75 -2.34 22.44
CA ALA A 280 -2.39 -3.13 23.50
C ALA A 280 -1.76 -4.54 23.65
N VAL A 281 -1.47 -5.20 22.53
CA VAL A 281 -0.79 -6.52 22.55
C VAL A 281 0.58 -6.42 23.20
N LEU A 282 1.33 -5.36 22.90
CA LEU A 282 2.67 -5.14 23.43
C LEU A 282 2.72 -4.84 24.92
N ALA A 283 1.65 -4.30 25.48
CA ALA A 283 1.53 -4.13 26.90
C ALA A 283 1.36 -5.48 27.65
N CYS A 284 0.98 -6.53 26.92
CA CYS A 284 0.76 -7.85 27.48
C CYS A 284 2.06 -8.67 27.48
N ASN A 285 2.37 -9.35 28.58
CA ASN A 285 3.57 -10.19 28.75
C ASN A 285 3.71 -11.27 27.65
N GLY A 286 2.59 -11.69 27.05
CA GLY A 286 2.61 -12.66 25.97
C GLY A 286 3.33 -12.19 24.70
N ALA A 287 3.39 -10.89 24.43
CA ALA A 287 4.13 -10.35 23.29
C ALA A 287 5.64 -10.51 23.47
N GLU A 288 6.16 -10.18 24.64
CA GLU A 288 7.58 -10.39 24.98
C GLU A 288 7.94 -11.88 24.87
N THR A 289 7.12 -12.77 25.45
CA THR A 289 7.34 -14.22 25.37
C THR A 289 7.40 -14.72 23.92
N VAL A 290 6.51 -14.24 23.03
CA VAL A 290 6.54 -14.62 21.61
C VAL A 290 7.78 -14.08 20.91
N LEU A 291 8.16 -12.82 21.19
CA LEU A 291 9.34 -12.21 20.59
C LEU A 291 10.64 -12.88 21.09
N GLU A 292 10.74 -13.21 22.38
CA GLU A 292 11.83 -13.98 22.94
C GLU A 292 11.92 -15.38 22.32
N ALA A 293 10.79 -16.07 22.18
CA ALA A 293 10.73 -17.37 21.52
C ALA A 293 11.19 -17.31 20.06
N ILE A 294 10.80 -16.27 19.32
CA ILE A 294 11.25 -16.07 17.93
C ILE A 294 12.76 -15.74 17.91
N SER A 295 13.23 -14.91 18.82
CA SER A 295 14.65 -14.54 18.91
C SER A 295 15.54 -15.71 19.31
N ALA A 296 15.01 -16.65 20.09
CA ALA A 296 15.69 -17.88 20.52
C ALA A 296 15.70 -18.98 19.46
N LEU A 297 15.03 -18.79 18.31
CA LEU A 297 15.07 -19.76 17.23
C LEU A 297 16.52 -19.98 16.76
N PRO A 298 16.94 -21.23 16.51
CA PRO A 298 18.26 -21.56 16.02
C PRO A 298 18.42 -21.23 14.53
N VAL A 299 18.18 -19.97 14.17
CA VAL A 299 18.23 -19.45 12.80
C VAL A 299 19.07 -18.16 12.75
N PRO A 300 19.62 -17.79 11.60
CA PRO A 300 20.36 -16.53 11.48
C PRO A 300 19.49 -15.32 11.89
N PRO A 301 20.08 -14.26 12.49
CA PRO A 301 19.34 -13.09 12.97
C PRO A 301 18.46 -12.40 11.91
N ASN A 302 18.89 -12.37 10.64
CA ASN A 302 18.12 -11.83 9.53
C ASN A 302 16.81 -12.62 9.29
N LEU A 303 16.84 -13.93 9.42
CA LEU A 303 15.65 -14.77 9.29
C LEU A 303 14.74 -14.64 10.52
N SER A 304 15.30 -14.64 11.72
CA SER A 304 14.57 -14.41 12.96
C SER A 304 13.85 -13.06 12.93
N PHE A 305 14.55 -11.99 12.55
CA PHE A 305 13.94 -10.66 12.35
C PHE A 305 12.79 -10.70 11.33
N SER A 306 13.00 -11.36 10.20
CA SER A 306 11.97 -11.45 9.15
C SER A 306 10.71 -12.18 9.63
N ILE A 307 10.86 -13.25 10.42
CA ILE A 307 9.75 -13.98 11.02
C ILE A 307 9.00 -13.07 12.01
N ALA A 308 9.72 -12.38 12.89
CA ALA A 308 9.13 -11.48 13.88
C ALA A 308 8.41 -10.30 13.23
N ALA A 309 9.00 -9.67 12.20
CA ALA A 309 8.39 -8.59 11.44
C ALA A 309 7.15 -9.06 10.65
N SER A 310 7.19 -10.28 10.09
CA SER A 310 6.02 -10.89 9.45
C SER A 310 4.88 -11.09 10.44
N PHE A 311 5.19 -11.54 11.66
CA PHE A 311 4.19 -11.69 12.72
C PHE A 311 3.58 -10.34 13.14
N ALA A 312 4.39 -9.28 13.25
CA ALA A 312 3.89 -7.93 13.52
C ALA A 312 2.94 -7.45 12.40
N GLY A 313 3.27 -7.71 11.14
CA GLY A 313 2.40 -7.44 10.00
C GLY A 313 1.10 -8.23 10.03
N ALA A 314 1.16 -9.52 10.40
CA ALA A 314 -0.01 -10.37 10.54
C ALA A 314 -0.95 -9.91 11.66
N MET A 315 -0.40 -9.54 12.81
CA MET A 315 -1.17 -9.06 13.96
C MET A 315 -1.94 -7.79 13.65
N THR A 316 -1.28 -6.83 13.01
CA THR A 316 -1.89 -5.53 12.69
C THR A 316 -2.81 -5.58 11.46
N GLY A 317 -2.68 -6.58 10.60
CA GLY A 317 -3.42 -6.67 9.34
C GLY A 317 -3.17 -5.50 8.39
N ASN A 318 -2.06 -4.77 8.59
CA ASN A 318 -1.68 -3.60 7.81
C ASN A 318 -0.16 -3.50 7.73
N GLY A 319 0.39 -3.44 6.50
CA GLY A 319 1.84 -3.41 6.31
C GLY A 319 2.52 -2.21 6.98
N GLY A 320 1.93 -1.03 6.87
CA GLY A 320 2.46 0.19 7.53
C GLY A 320 2.37 0.11 9.05
N GLY A 321 1.23 -0.34 9.59
CA GLY A 321 1.06 -0.55 11.03
C GLY A 321 2.02 -1.61 11.57
N GLY A 322 2.12 -2.75 10.87
CA GLY A 322 3.07 -3.82 11.22
C GLY A 322 4.53 -3.38 11.15
N MET A 323 4.86 -2.51 10.20
CA MET A 323 6.19 -1.93 10.08
C MET A 323 6.52 -1.03 11.28
N ASP A 324 5.61 -0.16 11.68
CA ASP A 324 5.82 0.72 12.83
C ASP A 324 6.01 -0.09 14.13
N VAL A 325 5.17 -1.11 14.33
CA VAL A 325 5.30 -2.05 15.45
C VAL A 325 6.63 -2.81 15.40
N ALA A 326 7.00 -3.38 14.24
CA ALA A 326 8.24 -4.13 14.11
C ALA A 326 9.48 -3.25 14.37
N MET A 327 9.49 -2.02 13.82
CA MET A 327 10.61 -1.11 14.05
C MET A 327 10.73 -0.68 15.52
N ASN A 328 9.62 -0.32 16.13
CA ASN A 328 9.59 0.12 17.51
C ASN A 328 10.12 -0.95 18.48
N LEU A 329 9.74 -2.21 18.26
CA LEU A 329 10.08 -3.30 19.19
C LEU A 329 11.39 -4.00 18.89
N LEU A 330 11.67 -4.22 17.62
CA LEU A 330 12.69 -5.18 17.22
C LEU A 330 13.97 -4.49 16.77
N SER A 331 13.90 -3.24 16.26
CA SER A 331 15.07 -2.60 15.64
C SER A 331 16.26 -2.52 16.60
N GLY A 332 16.05 -2.10 17.85
CA GLY A 332 17.12 -1.98 18.85
C GLY A 332 17.80 -3.32 19.16
N GLN A 333 17.03 -4.38 19.34
CA GLN A 333 17.54 -5.72 19.64
C GLN A 333 18.40 -6.27 18.48
N TYR A 334 17.91 -6.11 17.25
CA TYR A 334 18.62 -6.67 16.09
C TYR A 334 19.82 -5.81 15.64
N LEU A 335 19.80 -4.50 15.90
CA LEU A 335 20.99 -3.65 15.81
C LEU A 335 22.06 -4.10 16.80
N ALA A 336 21.68 -4.38 18.05
CA ALA A 336 22.59 -4.91 19.08
C ALA A 336 23.13 -6.32 18.72
N ALA A 337 22.36 -7.12 17.99
CA ALA A 337 22.78 -8.41 17.44
C ALA A 337 23.68 -8.28 16.20
N GLY A 338 24.01 -7.05 15.75
CA GLY A 338 24.96 -6.80 14.68
C GLY A 338 24.36 -6.76 13.27
N LEU A 339 23.02 -6.69 13.12
CA LEU A 339 22.43 -6.48 11.81
C LEU A 339 22.60 -5.01 11.38
N GLU A 340 22.93 -4.82 10.09
CA GLU A 340 23.06 -3.49 9.51
C GLU A 340 21.68 -2.80 9.42
N PRO A 341 21.59 -1.48 9.72
CA PRO A 341 20.35 -0.72 9.65
C PRO A 341 19.61 -0.83 8.31
N GLU A 342 20.37 -0.77 7.20
CA GLU A 342 19.80 -0.91 5.86
C GLU A 342 19.16 -2.28 5.61
N LEU A 343 19.79 -3.34 6.15
CA LEU A 343 19.26 -4.70 6.03
C LEU A 343 17.97 -4.85 6.86
N ILE A 344 17.95 -4.36 8.10
CA ILE A 344 16.76 -4.35 8.96
C ILE A 344 15.62 -3.62 8.25
N HIS A 345 15.90 -2.43 7.70
CA HIS A 345 14.91 -1.67 6.93
C HIS A 345 14.27 -2.52 5.83
N ARG A 346 15.10 -3.10 4.96
CA ARG A 346 14.59 -3.84 3.79
C ARG A 346 13.92 -5.14 4.16
N LEU A 347 14.48 -5.90 5.09
CA LEU A 347 13.83 -7.11 5.60
C LEU A 347 12.48 -6.81 6.24
N GLY A 348 12.37 -5.74 7.02
CA GLY A 348 11.12 -5.27 7.58
C GLY A 348 10.08 -4.95 6.50
N ALA A 349 10.49 -4.21 5.46
CA ALA A 349 9.62 -3.85 4.34
C ALA A 349 9.09 -5.09 3.60
N VAL A 350 9.95 -6.07 3.34
CA VAL A 350 9.57 -7.34 2.69
C VAL A 350 8.70 -8.20 3.59
N ALA A 351 9.09 -8.36 4.85
CA ALA A 351 8.44 -9.29 5.78
C ALA A 351 7.03 -8.84 6.17
N THR A 352 6.85 -7.55 6.50
CA THR A 352 5.52 -7.01 6.88
C THR A 352 4.53 -7.00 5.72
N ALA A 353 5.01 -6.96 4.47
CA ALA A 353 4.15 -7.01 3.29
C ALA A 353 3.47 -8.37 3.11
N GLY A 354 4.13 -9.48 3.45
CA GLY A 354 3.64 -10.83 3.19
C GLY A 354 2.27 -11.13 3.80
N PHE A 355 2.01 -10.61 4.98
CA PHE A 355 0.75 -10.79 5.70
C PHE A 355 -0.24 -9.63 5.56
N SER A 356 0.07 -8.62 4.75
CA SER A 356 -0.86 -7.52 4.44
C SER A 356 -2.09 -7.98 3.62
N CYS A 357 -2.10 -9.20 3.12
CA CYS A 357 -3.21 -9.79 2.37
C CYS A 357 -4.23 -10.55 3.24
N LEU A 358 -4.10 -10.52 4.56
CA LEU A 358 -5.06 -11.17 5.45
C LEU A 358 -6.44 -10.50 5.40
N PRO A 359 -7.54 -11.24 5.62
CA PRO A 359 -8.91 -10.76 5.40
C PRO A 359 -9.33 -9.57 6.28
N HIS A 360 -8.62 -9.27 7.34
CA HIS A 360 -8.85 -8.08 8.19
C HIS A 360 -8.09 -6.83 7.72
N ASN A 361 -7.38 -6.88 6.58
CA ASN A 361 -6.73 -5.71 6.00
C ASN A 361 -7.76 -4.76 5.37
N GLY A 362 -7.77 -3.50 5.79
CA GLY A 362 -8.71 -2.49 5.29
C GLY A 362 -8.57 -2.18 3.80
N MET A 363 -7.36 -2.27 3.23
CA MET A 363 -7.16 -2.09 1.79
C MET A 363 -7.82 -3.21 0.99
N GLN A 364 -7.65 -4.46 1.44
CA GLN A 364 -8.28 -5.61 0.79
C GLN A 364 -9.80 -5.50 0.82
N ILE A 365 -10.38 -5.13 1.98
CA ILE A 365 -11.81 -4.88 2.11
C ILE A 365 -12.27 -3.82 1.10
N THR A 366 -11.55 -2.68 1.02
CA THR A 366 -11.90 -1.61 0.08
C THR A 366 -11.83 -2.06 -1.39
N ILE A 367 -10.83 -2.85 -1.76
CA ILE A 367 -10.71 -3.39 -3.12
C ILE A 367 -11.87 -4.33 -3.43
N MET A 368 -12.22 -5.23 -2.50
CA MET A 368 -13.32 -6.18 -2.67
C MET A 368 -14.68 -5.49 -2.73
N ASP A 369 -14.89 -4.42 -1.95
CA ASP A 369 -16.15 -3.65 -1.95
C ASP A 369 -16.31 -2.79 -3.22
N THR A 370 -15.20 -2.42 -3.88
CA THR A 370 -15.22 -1.55 -5.07
C THR A 370 -15.38 -2.35 -6.36
N CYS A 371 -14.85 -3.54 -6.41
CA CYS A 371 -14.79 -4.41 -7.59
C CYS A 371 -15.86 -5.49 -7.59
#